data_c75caed9c709e879e65de6f26135c04f
#
_entry.id   c75caed9c709e879e65de6f26135c04f
#
_cell.length_a   1.000
_cell.length_b   1.000
_cell.length_c   1.000
_cell.angle_alpha   90.00
_cell.angle_beta   90.00
_cell.angle_gamma   90.00
#
_symmetry.space_group_name_H-M   'P 1'
#
loop_
_entity.id
_entity.type
_entity.pdbx_description
1 polymer ?
#
loop_
_entity_poly.entity_id
_entity_poly.type
_entity_poly.pdbx_seq_one_letter_code
_entity_poly.pdbx_strand_id
1 'polypeptide(L)'
;MQDSYYNPEDRRGERRSRDRDPHAAPRREHSGGSSGRDYDAPRRPRKRRRRSAGRTAALVLLYVAAVIGVSILLACIGWTAAGDVLALNKPEKSITFTVAVDEDFDSVVDRLQEEGMIEYKFLFKIFASITHKKDVITAGSYTLNTDMDYRALLAGMSANSANRSAVTVTIPEGYNIDQIFALLEEKGVSTVDKLRDAAASHDYAFSFLQEIPLGDYKRLEGYLMPATYDFYTNHDPVYAINKLLVHFDSQVKDDFRKKVAESDYTLREILTIASLIERETTGEDRTDISAVIHNRLKNPDAGTKGFLQIDATLVYINGGKEPTEADRSIDSPYNTYMYKGLPPTPIA
;
A
#
# COMPACT_ATOMS: atom_id res chain seq x y z
N MET A 1 13.36 -16.76 45.49
CA MET A 1 14.39 -15.71 45.56
C MET A 1 13.90 -14.68 44.57
N GLN A 2 13.10 -13.77 44.99
CA GLN A 2 13.36 -12.40 45.49
C GLN A 2 13.79 -11.53 44.31
N ASP A 3 12.84 -10.78 43.82
CA ASP A 3 12.47 -9.37 44.04
C ASP A 3 13.26 -8.40 43.12
N SER A 4 12.58 -7.62 42.31
CA SER A 4 12.41 -6.20 42.60
C SER A 4 11.56 -5.48 41.52
N TYR A 5 10.43 -4.99 41.98
CA TYR A 5 9.59 -3.94 41.39
C TYR A 5 10.37 -2.61 41.28
N TYR A 6 10.22 -1.89 40.20
CA TYR A 6 10.50 -0.45 40.18
C TYR A 6 9.36 0.33 39.51
N ASN A 7 8.63 1.04 40.38
CA ASN A 7 7.61 2.04 40.03
C ASN A 7 8.23 3.42 40.26
N PRO A 8 8.03 4.40 39.35
CA PRO A 8 8.21 5.78 39.73
C PRO A 8 6.98 6.63 39.47
N GLU A 9 6.11 6.74 40.43
CA GLU A 9 5.32 7.94 40.68
C GLU A 9 6.02 8.75 41.77
N ASP A 10 5.88 10.08 41.68
CA ASP A 10 6.17 11.14 42.61
C ASP A 10 7.43 11.97 42.42
N ARG A 11 7.18 13.19 41.91
CA ARG A 11 7.76 14.42 42.49
C ARG A 11 6.89 15.65 42.18
N ARG A 12 5.99 15.91 43.12
CA ARG A 12 5.48 17.27 43.40
C ARG A 12 6.49 17.97 44.34
N GLY A 13 6.55 19.28 44.22
CA GLY A 13 7.15 20.19 45.22
C GLY A 13 8.26 21.02 44.56
N GLU A 14 8.34 22.29 44.63
CA GLU A 14 7.99 23.25 45.69
C GLU A 14 8.08 24.68 45.11
N ARG A 15 7.09 25.45 45.44
CA ARG A 15 7.15 26.92 45.33
C ARG A 15 8.09 27.45 46.40
N ARG A 16 9.04 28.28 46.06
CA ARG A 16 9.71 29.17 47.01
C ARG A 16 9.42 30.61 46.66
N SER A 17 8.57 31.20 47.53
CA SER A 17 8.49 32.58 47.82
C SER A 17 9.82 33.14 48.35
N ARG A 18 10.24 34.27 47.92
CA ARG A 18 11.22 35.08 48.67
C ARG A 18 10.69 36.51 48.87
N ASP A 19 10.73 36.77 50.08
CA ASP A 19 10.28 37.92 50.84
C ASP A 19 10.85 39.26 50.40
N ARG A 20 10.02 40.23 50.80
CA ARG A 20 10.26 41.66 50.87
C ARG A 20 11.42 41.98 51.83
N ASP A 21 12.13 43.01 51.53
CA ASP A 21 12.68 43.87 52.59
C ASP A 21 12.62 45.35 52.18
N PRO A 22 12.27 46.22 53.10
CA PRO A 22 11.96 47.61 52.89
C PRO A 22 13.03 48.53 53.46
N HIS A 23 13.50 49.54 52.74
CA HIS A 23 14.12 50.70 53.38
C HIS A 23 13.72 51.99 52.72
N ALA A 24 13.22 52.80 53.65
CA ALA A 24 12.69 54.14 53.65
C ALA A 24 13.57 55.25 53.10
N ALA A 25 12.94 56.15 52.42
CA ALA A 25 12.88 57.63 52.52
C ALA A 25 14.21 58.46 52.70
N PRO A 26 14.28 59.79 52.45
CA PRO A 26 13.19 60.74 52.60
C PRO A 26 13.06 61.91 51.56
N ARG A 27 11.97 62.58 51.69
CA ARG A 27 11.56 63.88 51.17
C ARG A 27 12.65 64.96 51.06
N ARG A 28 12.55 65.75 50.00
CA ARG A 28 12.77 67.20 50.10
C ARG A 28 11.75 67.97 49.30
N GLU A 29 10.93 68.76 50.06
CA GLU A 29 10.11 69.86 49.55
C GLU A 29 11.02 71.02 49.18
N HIS A 30 10.73 71.65 48.10
CA HIS A 30 10.91 73.09 47.99
C HIS A 30 9.79 73.73 47.20
N SER A 31 9.13 74.61 47.91
CA SER A 31 8.14 75.54 47.48
C SER A 31 8.72 76.60 46.57
N GLY A 32 7.89 77.16 45.74
CA GLY A 32 8.23 78.44 45.10
C GLY A 32 7.38 78.64 43.83
N GLY A 33 6.35 79.40 44.01
CA GLY A 33 5.34 79.84 43.12
C GLY A 33 5.77 80.76 41.99
N SER A 34 4.88 80.96 41.09
CA SER A 34 4.47 82.18 40.43
C SER A 34 3.79 81.98 39.11
N SER A 35 2.58 82.30 39.05
CA SER A 35 1.74 82.80 37.97
C SER A 35 2.37 83.03 36.59
N GLY A 36 1.69 82.57 35.58
CA GLY A 36 1.93 82.99 34.19
C GLY A 36 1.06 82.22 33.15
N ARG A 37 -0.16 82.71 33.02
CA ARG A 37 -1.00 82.75 31.82
C ARG A 37 -0.91 81.65 30.77
N ASP A 38 -2.07 81.08 30.63
CA ASP A 38 -2.54 80.24 29.50
C ASP A 38 -2.23 80.83 28.12
N TYR A 39 -1.62 80.03 27.32
CA TYR A 39 -1.86 80.03 25.86
C TYR A 39 -2.11 78.60 25.40
N ASP A 40 -3.37 78.30 25.19
CA ASP A 40 -3.83 77.09 24.51
C ASP A 40 -3.34 77.13 23.07
N ALA A 41 -2.33 76.34 22.77
CA ALA A 41 -1.91 76.02 21.40
C ALA A 41 -2.62 74.75 20.94
N PRO A 42 -3.38 74.79 19.86
CA PRO A 42 -4.12 73.59 19.39
C PRO A 42 -3.14 72.44 19.02
N ARG A 43 -3.26 71.37 19.75
CA ARG A 43 -2.55 70.08 19.43
C ARG A 43 -2.99 69.59 18.05
N ARG A 44 -2.12 69.72 17.06
CA ARG A 44 -2.32 69.16 15.73
C ARG A 44 -2.55 67.65 15.88
N PRO A 45 -3.66 67.07 15.29
CA PRO A 45 -3.90 65.63 15.31
C PRO A 45 -2.78 64.90 14.58
N ARG A 46 -2.06 64.01 15.29
CA ARG A 46 -1.13 63.07 14.65
C ARG A 46 -1.94 62.25 13.66
N LYS A 47 -1.78 62.49 12.35
CA LYS A 47 -2.29 61.62 11.29
C LYS A 47 -1.76 60.21 11.52
N ARG A 48 -2.59 59.33 12.10
CA ARG A 48 -2.38 57.88 12.05
C ARG A 48 -2.30 57.53 10.57
N ARG A 49 -1.08 57.19 10.09
CA ARG A 49 -0.91 56.55 8.80
C ARG A 49 -1.72 55.30 8.83
N ARG A 50 -2.94 55.30 8.26
CA ARG A 50 -3.69 54.09 7.90
C ARG A 50 -2.80 53.34 6.93
N ARG A 51 -2.06 52.36 7.45
CA ARG A 51 -1.46 51.33 6.59
C ARG A 51 -2.63 50.76 5.81
N SER A 52 -2.60 50.91 4.48
CA SER A 52 -3.72 50.49 3.65
C SER A 52 -4.00 49.04 3.86
N ALA A 53 -5.14 48.68 4.44
CA ALA A 53 -5.57 47.29 4.66
C ALA A 53 -5.50 46.46 3.36
N GLY A 54 -5.64 47.11 2.20
CA GLY A 54 -5.50 46.49 0.90
C GLY A 54 -4.09 45.98 0.57
N ARG A 55 -3.03 46.72 1.02
CA ARG A 55 -1.65 46.24 0.77
C ARG A 55 -1.30 45.03 1.62
N THR A 56 -1.74 44.97 2.87
CA THR A 56 -1.54 43.79 3.74
C THR A 56 -2.36 42.60 3.25
N ALA A 57 -3.60 42.79 2.81
CA ALA A 57 -4.44 41.76 2.24
C ALA A 57 -3.82 41.19 0.91
N ALA A 58 -3.32 42.08 0.04
CA ALA A 58 -2.66 41.69 -1.20
C ALA A 58 -1.36 40.87 -0.94
N LEU A 59 -0.55 41.25 0.06
CA LEU A 59 0.64 40.50 0.46
C LEU A 59 0.31 39.14 1.06
N VAL A 60 -0.77 39.02 1.85
CA VAL A 60 -1.25 37.74 2.40
C VAL A 60 -1.73 36.83 1.28
N LEU A 61 -2.53 37.35 0.32
CA LEU A 61 -2.97 36.58 -0.83
C LEU A 61 -1.80 36.10 -1.70
N LEU A 62 -0.82 36.96 -1.94
CA LEU A 62 0.39 36.60 -2.68
C LEU A 62 1.20 35.50 -1.96
N TYR A 63 1.32 35.61 -0.64
CA TYR A 63 1.98 34.58 0.19
C TYR A 63 1.23 33.24 0.12
N VAL A 64 -0.09 33.24 0.27
CA VAL A 64 -0.91 32.03 0.17
C VAL A 64 -0.80 31.40 -1.24
N ALA A 65 -0.86 32.23 -2.29
CA ALA A 65 -0.68 31.75 -3.67
C ALA A 65 0.72 31.16 -3.90
N ALA A 66 1.76 31.75 -3.32
CA ALA A 66 3.13 31.25 -3.40
C ALA A 66 3.26 29.91 -2.65
N VAL A 67 2.68 29.78 -1.45
CA VAL A 67 2.69 28.52 -0.69
C VAL A 67 1.96 27.42 -1.47
N ILE A 68 0.77 27.71 -2.02
CA ILE A 68 0.03 26.75 -2.84
C ILE A 68 0.84 26.35 -4.07
N GLY A 69 1.44 27.31 -4.78
CA GLY A 69 2.27 27.06 -5.96
C GLY A 69 3.48 26.16 -5.64
N VAL A 70 4.18 26.45 -4.54
CA VAL A 70 5.30 25.61 -4.08
C VAL A 70 4.83 24.20 -3.68
N SER A 71 3.69 24.09 -3.00
CA SER A 71 3.12 22.80 -2.60
C SER A 71 2.75 21.94 -3.81
N ILE A 72 2.11 22.54 -4.82
CA ILE A 72 1.81 21.83 -6.08
C ILE A 72 3.10 21.40 -6.80
N LEU A 73 4.10 22.28 -6.87
CA LEU A 73 5.39 21.96 -7.49
C LEU A 73 6.06 20.76 -6.79
N LEU A 74 6.10 20.78 -5.45
CA LEU A 74 6.67 19.69 -4.67
C LEU A 74 5.88 18.38 -4.83
N ALA A 75 4.55 18.47 -4.91
CA ALA A 75 3.70 17.30 -5.17
C ALA A 75 3.97 16.71 -6.57
N CYS A 76 4.12 17.55 -7.60
CA CYS A 76 4.46 17.09 -8.94
C CYS A 76 5.85 16.44 -8.99
N ILE A 77 6.85 17.06 -8.34
CA ILE A 77 8.20 16.47 -8.25
C ILE A 77 8.17 15.14 -7.50
N GLY A 78 7.43 15.07 -6.38
CA GLY A 78 7.27 13.82 -5.62
C GLY A 78 6.59 12.72 -6.44
N TRP A 79 5.56 13.08 -7.21
CA TRP A 79 4.85 12.15 -8.08
C TRP A 79 5.74 11.60 -9.20
N THR A 80 6.49 12.47 -9.90
CA THR A 80 7.42 12.03 -10.96
C THR A 80 8.54 11.16 -10.41
N ALA A 81 9.11 11.54 -9.25
CA ALA A 81 10.13 10.74 -8.57
C ALA A 81 9.60 9.37 -8.14
N ALA A 82 8.39 9.32 -7.54
CA ALA A 82 7.75 8.06 -7.17
C ALA A 82 7.44 7.21 -8.40
N GLY A 83 7.00 7.82 -9.50
CA GLY A 83 6.76 7.15 -10.77
C GLY A 83 7.99 6.42 -11.30
N ASP A 84 9.17 7.02 -11.21
CA ASP A 84 10.41 6.38 -11.64
C ASP A 84 10.89 5.30 -10.67
N VAL A 85 10.86 5.58 -9.36
CA VAL A 85 11.27 4.61 -8.32
C VAL A 85 10.44 3.34 -8.36
N LEU A 86 9.14 3.46 -8.61
CA LEU A 86 8.16 2.37 -8.63
C LEU A 86 7.85 1.85 -10.04
N ALA A 87 8.56 2.35 -11.06
CA ALA A 87 8.37 2.02 -12.48
C ALA A 87 6.91 2.16 -12.97
N LEU A 88 6.17 3.17 -12.47
CA LEU A 88 4.77 3.40 -12.83
C LEU A 88 4.66 3.99 -14.25
N ASN A 89 3.71 3.47 -15.03
CA ASN A 89 3.36 3.99 -16.36
C ASN A 89 4.49 3.93 -17.42
N LYS A 90 5.47 3.04 -17.27
CA LYS A 90 6.46 2.79 -18.31
C LYS A 90 5.91 1.78 -19.33
N PRO A 91 6.13 1.98 -20.65
CA PRO A 91 5.77 0.98 -21.65
C PRO A 91 6.60 -0.30 -21.40
N GLU A 92 5.97 -1.46 -21.49
CA GLU A 92 6.65 -2.74 -21.26
C GLU A 92 7.70 -2.97 -22.37
N LYS A 93 8.97 -2.99 -21.98
CA LYS A 93 10.11 -3.30 -22.83
C LYS A 93 11.07 -4.19 -22.07
N SER A 94 11.42 -5.33 -22.66
CA SER A 94 12.45 -6.23 -22.12
C SER A 94 13.76 -6.01 -22.87
N ILE A 95 14.87 -5.91 -22.14
CA ILE A 95 16.20 -5.77 -22.73
C ILE A 95 17.16 -6.80 -22.08
N THR A 96 18.20 -7.19 -22.86
CA THR A 96 19.35 -7.88 -22.30
C THR A 96 20.40 -6.85 -21.94
N PHE A 97 20.66 -6.70 -20.64
CA PHE A 97 21.61 -5.75 -20.08
C PHE A 97 22.85 -6.50 -19.58
N THR A 98 24.02 -6.20 -20.13
CA THR A 98 25.27 -6.88 -19.76
C THR A 98 26.13 -5.93 -18.93
N VAL A 99 26.52 -6.37 -17.74
CA VAL A 99 27.47 -5.67 -16.85
C VAL A 99 28.84 -6.32 -17.08
N ALA A 100 29.85 -5.53 -17.42
CA ALA A 100 31.22 -6.01 -17.65
C ALA A 100 31.92 -6.33 -16.32
N VAL A 101 32.99 -7.15 -16.39
CA VAL A 101 33.87 -7.38 -15.25
C VAL A 101 34.58 -6.05 -14.93
N ASP A 102 34.55 -5.66 -13.65
CA ASP A 102 35.12 -4.41 -13.14
C ASP A 102 34.43 -3.12 -13.66
N GLU A 103 33.23 -3.22 -14.22
CA GLU A 103 32.42 -2.03 -14.55
C GLU A 103 31.97 -1.32 -13.27
N ASP A 104 32.23 -0.02 -13.21
CA ASP A 104 31.89 0.78 -12.04
C ASP A 104 30.36 1.03 -11.97
N PHE A 105 29.85 1.17 -10.73
CA PHE A 105 28.43 1.39 -10.46
C PHE A 105 27.85 2.61 -11.19
N ASP A 106 28.63 3.68 -11.33
CA ASP A 106 28.19 4.91 -11.98
C ASP A 106 27.99 4.72 -13.47
N SER A 107 28.88 3.95 -14.14
CA SER A 107 28.74 3.56 -15.55
C SER A 107 27.51 2.68 -15.78
N VAL A 108 27.25 1.72 -14.89
CA VAL A 108 26.04 0.88 -14.93
C VAL A 108 24.77 1.75 -14.84
N VAL A 109 24.75 2.72 -13.91
CA VAL A 109 23.60 3.63 -13.74
C VAL A 109 23.41 4.53 -14.98
N ASP A 110 24.49 4.98 -15.60
CA ASP A 110 24.42 5.77 -16.82
C ASP A 110 23.76 5.01 -17.96
N ARG A 111 24.14 3.75 -18.15
CA ARG A 111 23.57 2.87 -19.16
C ARG A 111 22.12 2.48 -18.87
N LEU A 112 21.75 2.26 -17.59
CA LEU A 112 20.36 2.01 -17.20
C LEU A 112 19.44 3.17 -17.61
N GLN A 113 19.94 4.41 -17.52
CA GLN A 113 19.17 5.56 -17.97
C GLN A 113 19.10 5.62 -19.53
N GLU A 114 20.20 5.35 -20.22
CA GLU A 114 20.24 5.34 -21.70
C GLU A 114 19.26 4.31 -22.27
N GLU A 115 19.12 3.15 -21.61
CA GLU A 115 18.18 2.09 -21.98
C GLU A 115 16.73 2.36 -21.52
N GLY A 116 16.51 3.45 -20.77
CA GLY A 116 15.19 3.86 -20.30
C GLY A 116 14.67 3.05 -19.08
N MET A 117 15.55 2.29 -18.41
CA MET A 117 15.18 1.54 -17.20
C MET A 117 14.90 2.48 -16.03
N ILE A 118 15.66 3.56 -15.93
CA ILE A 118 15.53 4.61 -14.93
C ILE A 118 15.45 5.98 -15.61
N GLU A 119 14.75 6.93 -15.02
CA GLU A 119 14.68 8.30 -15.51
C GLU A 119 15.67 9.22 -14.75
N TYR A 120 15.77 9.04 -13.43
CA TYR A 120 16.59 9.90 -12.57
C TYR A 120 17.76 9.13 -11.91
N LYS A 121 18.93 9.18 -12.53
CA LYS A 121 20.19 8.55 -12.01
C LYS A 121 20.44 8.84 -10.55
N PHE A 122 20.22 10.08 -10.15
CA PHE A 122 20.48 10.54 -8.79
C PHE A 122 19.54 9.83 -7.78
N LEU A 123 18.27 9.62 -8.11
CA LEU A 123 17.34 8.88 -7.25
C LEU A 123 17.74 7.41 -7.11
N PHE A 124 18.14 6.77 -8.22
CA PHE A 124 18.63 5.40 -8.20
C PHE A 124 19.90 5.24 -7.36
N LYS A 125 20.88 6.17 -7.50
CA LYS A 125 22.10 6.19 -6.70
C LYS A 125 21.81 6.36 -5.20
N ILE A 126 20.90 7.27 -4.83
CA ILE A 126 20.45 7.45 -3.44
C ILE A 126 19.79 6.16 -2.94
N PHE A 127 18.85 5.60 -3.70
CA PHE A 127 18.17 4.37 -3.32
C PHE A 127 19.13 3.21 -3.08
N ALA A 128 20.06 2.97 -4.01
CA ALA A 128 21.09 1.94 -3.88
C ALA A 128 22.00 2.18 -2.66
N SER A 129 22.28 3.46 -2.33
CA SER A 129 23.07 3.83 -1.16
C SER A 129 22.36 3.57 0.16
N ILE A 130 21.08 4.00 0.27
CA ILE A 130 20.27 3.82 1.48
C ILE A 130 19.99 2.35 1.74
N THR A 131 19.78 1.56 0.69
CA THR A 131 19.53 0.12 0.80
C THR A 131 20.80 -0.71 0.95
N HIS A 132 21.99 -0.10 0.95
CA HIS A 132 23.30 -0.77 0.99
C HIS A 132 23.47 -1.82 -0.11
N LYS A 133 22.94 -1.56 -1.32
CA LYS A 133 22.93 -2.52 -2.42
C LYS A 133 23.79 -2.12 -3.63
N LYS A 134 24.71 -1.18 -3.47
CA LYS A 134 25.64 -0.80 -4.55
C LYS A 134 26.52 -1.97 -5.00
N ASP A 135 26.99 -2.77 -4.04
CA ASP A 135 27.92 -3.89 -4.26
C ASP A 135 27.21 -5.19 -4.63
N VAL A 136 25.87 -5.16 -4.79
CA VAL A 136 25.07 -6.35 -5.17
C VAL A 136 25.11 -6.57 -6.68
N ILE A 137 25.36 -5.52 -7.46
CA ILE A 137 25.48 -5.61 -8.92
C ILE A 137 26.79 -6.35 -9.25
N THR A 138 26.68 -7.41 -10.03
CA THR A 138 27.82 -8.24 -10.44
C THR A 138 27.93 -8.30 -11.96
N ALA A 139 29.13 -8.63 -12.47
CA ALA A 139 29.34 -8.86 -13.89
C ALA A 139 28.46 -10.01 -14.38
N GLY A 140 27.84 -9.85 -15.52
CA GLY A 140 26.95 -10.85 -16.10
C GLY A 140 25.96 -10.26 -17.10
N SER A 141 25.17 -11.12 -17.73
CA SER A 141 24.10 -10.72 -18.63
C SER A 141 22.76 -10.95 -17.97
N TYR A 142 21.92 -9.90 -17.94
CA TYR A 142 20.66 -9.83 -17.22
C TYR A 142 19.52 -9.48 -18.16
N THR A 143 18.38 -10.09 -17.99
CA THR A 143 17.15 -9.65 -18.66
C THR A 143 16.41 -8.69 -17.74
N LEU A 144 16.30 -7.43 -18.15
CA LEU A 144 15.64 -6.36 -17.40
C LEU A 144 14.40 -5.89 -18.16
N ASN A 145 13.35 -5.54 -17.41
CA ASN A 145 12.13 -4.95 -17.95
C ASN A 145 11.93 -3.54 -17.42
N THR A 146 11.32 -2.68 -18.22
CA THR A 146 11.00 -1.30 -17.83
C THR A 146 9.95 -1.19 -16.72
N ASP A 147 9.19 -2.26 -16.43
CA ASP A 147 8.24 -2.36 -15.32
C ASP A 147 8.92 -2.70 -13.97
N MET A 148 10.25 -2.96 -13.98
CA MET A 148 11.01 -3.19 -12.75
C MET A 148 11.21 -1.89 -11.98
N ASP A 149 10.80 -1.87 -10.73
CA ASP A 149 11.15 -0.81 -9.79
C ASP A 149 12.66 -0.83 -9.45
N TYR A 150 13.16 0.19 -8.77
CA TYR A 150 14.58 0.29 -8.42
C TYR A 150 15.08 -0.89 -7.60
N ARG A 151 14.23 -1.46 -6.75
CA ARG A 151 14.58 -2.62 -5.95
C ARG A 151 14.71 -3.88 -6.81
N ALA A 152 13.79 -4.07 -7.75
CA ALA A 152 13.80 -5.17 -8.70
C ALA A 152 14.99 -5.10 -9.64
N LEU A 153 15.34 -3.88 -10.13
CA LEU A 153 16.53 -3.68 -10.95
C LEU A 153 17.82 -4.07 -10.20
N LEU A 154 17.99 -3.60 -8.96
CA LEU A 154 19.16 -3.97 -8.15
C LEU A 154 19.22 -5.47 -7.84
N ALA A 155 18.08 -6.09 -7.50
CA ALA A 155 18.00 -7.51 -7.27
C ALA A 155 18.21 -8.30 -8.57
N GLY A 156 17.70 -7.81 -9.69
CA GLY A 156 17.82 -8.38 -11.01
C GLY A 156 19.25 -8.44 -11.54
N MET A 157 20.12 -7.53 -11.10
CA MET A 157 21.54 -7.48 -11.48
C MET A 157 22.49 -8.12 -10.45
N SER A 158 21.96 -8.90 -9.50
CA SER A 158 22.77 -9.61 -8.51
C SER A 158 23.36 -10.91 -9.07
N ALA A 159 24.39 -11.44 -8.42
CA ALA A 159 25.05 -12.70 -8.80
C ALA A 159 24.06 -13.88 -8.96
N ASN A 160 22.98 -13.90 -8.16
CA ASN A 160 21.93 -14.92 -8.25
C ASN A 160 20.97 -14.70 -9.42
N SER A 161 21.02 -13.55 -10.09
CA SER A 161 20.10 -13.16 -11.18
C SER A 161 20.70 -13.36 -12.57
N ALA A 162 22.04 -13.42 -12.69
CA ALA A 162 22.73 -13.58 -13.97
C ALA A 162 22.30 -14.82 -14.78
N ASN A 163 21.67 -15.80 -14.12
CA ASN A 163 21.16 -17.03 -14.71
C ASN A 163 19.63 -17.13 -14.72
N ARG A 164 18.90 -16.02 -14.48
CA ARG A 164 17.44 -16.07 -14.49
C ARG A 164 16.93 -16.00 -15.93
N SER A 165 16.23 -17.03 -16.35
CA SER A 165 15.52 -17.05 -17.62
C SER A 165 14.13 -16.43 -17.43
N ALA A 166 13.68 -15.64 -18.38
CA ALA A 166 12.28 -15.25 -18.44
C ALA A 166 11.42 -16.49 -18.71
N VAL A 167 10.30 -16.59 -18.01
CA VAL A 167 9.32 -17.66 -18.17
C VAL A 167 7.93 -17.08 -18.26
N THR A 168 7.21 -17.42 -19.33
CA THR A 168 5.82 -17.04 -19.51
C THR A 168 4.92 -18.06 -18.83
N VAL A 169 4.06 -17.60 -17.92
CA VAL A 169 3.12 -18.42 -17.16
C VAL A 169 1.70 -17.95 -17.43
N THR A 170 0.86 -18.84 -17.93
CA THR A 170 -0.57 -18.59 -18.08
C THR A 170 -1.31 -19.18 -16.89
N ILE A 171 -1.94 -18.34 -16.10
CA ILE A 171 -2.81 -18.72 -14.98
C ILE A 171 -4.24 -18.85 -15.52
N PRO A 172 -4.81 -20.06 -15.53
CA PRO A 172 -6.18 -20.27 -16.00
C PRO A 172 -7.22 -19.67 -15.05
N GLU A 173 -8.42 -19.38 -15.56
CA GLU A 173 -9.59 -19.07 -14.76
C GLU A 173 -9.97 -20.24 -13.85
N GLY A 174 -10.53 -19.96 -12.69
CA GLY A 174 -10.97 -20.98 -11.72
C GLY A 174 -9.86 -21.63 -10.90
N TYR A 175 -8.59 -21.21 -11.05
CA TYR A 175 -7.50 -21.65 -10.18
C TYR A 175 -7.61 -20.98 -8.81
N ASN A 176 -7.46 -21.81 -7.75
CA ASN A 176 -7.27 -21.28 -6.41
C ASN A 176 -5.80 -20.95 -6.13
N ILE A 177 -5.52 -20.28 -5.02
CA ILE A 177 -4.17 -19.83 -4.65
C ILE A 177 -3.16 -20.97 -4.57
N ASP A 178 -3.56 -22.17 -4.10
CA ASP A 178 -2.66 -23.31 -4.00
C ASP A 178 -2.27 -23.83 -5.41
N GLN A 179 -3.22 -23.82 -6.34
CA GLN A 179 -2.98 -24.21 -7.73
C GLN A 179 -2.11 -23.18 -8.46
N ILE A 180 -2.35 -21.87 -8.20
CA ILE A 180 -1.52 -20.80 -8.75
C ILE A 180 -0.08 -20.92 -8.23
N PHE A 181 0.12 -21.14 -6.92
CA PHE A 181 1.45 -21.28 -6.33
C PHE A 181 2.17 -22.54 -6.82
N ALA A 182 1.45 -23.65 -6.95
CA ALA A 182 2.01 -24.87 -7.54
C ALA A 182 2.44 -24.66 -9.01
N LEU A 183 1.65 -23.95 -9.80
CA LEU A 183 2.01 -23.60 -11.17
C LEU A 183 3.24 -22.68 -11.24
N LEU A 184 3.34 -21.68 -10.36
CA LEU A 184 4.51 -20.80 -10.29
C LEU A 184 5.77 -21.57 -9.88
N GLU A 185 5.66 -22.57 -9.00
CA GLU A 185 6.77 -23.46 -8.64
C GLU A 185 7.16 -24.38 -9.78
N GLU A 186 6.20 -25.01 -10.45
CA GLU A 186 6.43 -25.85 -11.65
C GLU A 186 7.20 -25.09 -12.74
N LYS A 187 6.87 -23.82 -12.93
CA LYS A 187 7.56 -22.95 -13.90
C LYS A 187 8.87 -22.35 -13.36
N GLY A 188 9.27 -22.71 -12.15
CA GLY A 188 10.53 -22.26 -11.54
C GLY A 188 10.53 -20.77 -11.13
N VAL A 189 9.37 -20.14 -10.98
CA VAL A 189 9.26 -18.73 -10.56
C VAL A 189 9.67 -18.59 -9.10
N SER A 190 9.06 -19.37 -8.20
CA SER A 190 9.40 -19.39 -6.77
C SER A 190 8.82 -20.67 -6.15
N THR A 191 9.29 -21.07 -4.97
CA THR A 191 8.75 -22.25 -4.28
C THR A 191 7.41 -21.94 -3.61
N VAL A 192 6.54 -22.95 -3.52
CA VAL A 192 5.22 -22.82 -2.85
C VAL A 192 5.37 -22.27 -1.43
N ASP A 193 6.36 -22.78 -0.67
CA ASP A 193 6.57 -22.33 0.73
C ASP A 193 6.92 -20.85 0.80
N LYS A 194 7.79 -20.34 -0.08
CA LYS A 194 8.15 -18.92 -0.13
C LYS A 194 6.97 -18.05 -0.58
N LEU A 195 6.16 -18.53 -1.52
CA LEU A 195 4.97 -17.83 -1.99
C LEU A 195 3.92 -17.74 -0.87
N ARG A 196 3.69 -18.83 -0.14
CA ARG A 196 2.78 -18.83 1.02
C ARG A 196 3.25 -17.91 2.13
N ASP A 197 4.56 -17.95 2.44
CA ASP A 197 5.14 -17.05 3.45
C ASP A 197 5.00 -15.58 3.05
N ALA A 198 5.33 -15.24 1.82
CA ALA A 198 5.17 -13.88 1.29
C ALA A 198 3.70 -13.43 1.25
N ALA A 199 2.77 -14.31 0.87
CA ALA A 199 1.34 -14.01 0.87
C ALA A 199 0.79 -13.77 2.28
N ALA A 200 1.27 -14.53 3.27
CA ALA A 200 0.84 -14.43 4.66
C ALA A 200 1.44 -13.22 5.38
N SER A 201 2.74 -12.94 5.17
CA SER A 201 3.51 -12.01 6.00
C SER A 201 3.71 -10.62 5.40
N HIS A 202 3.72 -10.49 4.06
CA HIS A 202 3.99 -9.20 3.42
C HIS A 202 2.74 -8.33 3.34
N ASP A 203 2.85 -7.08 3.77
CA ASP A 203 1.80 -6.08 3.65
C ASP A 203 1.85 -5.41 2.27
N TYR A 204 1.01 -5.92 1.35
CA TYR A 204 0.86 -5.36 0.02
C TYR A 204 0.00 -4.08 0.08
N ALA A 205 0.52 -2.96 -0.41
CA ALA A 205 -0.09 -1.63 -0.30
C ALA A 205 -1.27 -1.41 -1.27
N PHE A 206 -2.27 -2.31 -1.25
CA PHE A 206 -3.50 -2.16 -2.03
C PHE A 206 -4.69 -1.86 -1.10
N SER A 207 -5.55 -0.92 -1.52
CA SER A 207 -6.72 -0.51 -0.73
C SER A 207 -7.68 -1.67 -0.43
N PHE A 208 -7.82 -2.62 -1.34
CA PHE A 208 -8.70 -3.78 -1.19
C PHE A 208 -8.14 -4.86 -0.24
N LEU A 209 -6.90 -4.74 0.24
CA LEU A 209 -6.29 -5.65 1.21
C LEU A 209 -6.17 -5.05 2.62
N GLN A 210 -6.42 -3.76 2.81
CA GLN A 210 -6.18 -3.05 4.08
C GLN A 210 -6.95 -3.63 5.27
N GLU A 211 -8.14 -4.16 5.04
CA GLU A 211 -8.98 -4.75 6.10
C GLU A 211 -8.74 -6.25 6.29
N ILE A 212 -7.86 -6.85 5.50
CA ILE A 212 -7.59 -8.28 5.55
C ILE A 212 -6.33 -8.53 6.37
N PRO A 213 -6.43 -9.21 7.53
CA PRO A 213 -5.29 -9.40 8.41
C PRO A 213 -4.18 -10.24 7.78
N LEU A 214 -2.95 -10.00 8.21
CA LEU A 214 -1.80 -10.85 7.92
C LEU A 214 -1.89 -12.16 8.71
N GLY A 215 -1.08 -13.15 8.32
CA GLY A 215 -0.91 -14.42 9.04
C GLY A 215 -1.41 -15.65 8.29
N ASP A 216 -2.35 -15.48 7.35
CA ASP A 216 -2.84 -16.57 6.49
C ASP A 216 -2.61 -16.21 5.02
N TYR A 217 -1.91 -17.06 4.27
CA TYR A 217 -1.68 -16.86 2.84
C TYR A 217 -3.00 -16.86 2.01
N LYS A 218 -4.02 -17.56 2.48
CA LYS A 218 -5.36 -17.58 1.86
C LYS A 218 -6.07 -16.23 1.90
N ARG A 219 -5.53 -15.25 2.61
CA ARG A 219 -6.02 -13.86 2.57
C ARG A 219 -6.03 -13.27 1.14
N LEU A 220 -5.17 -13.79 0.26
CA LEU A 220 -5.07 -13.35 -1.14
C LEU A 220 -5.92 -14.20 -2.11
N GLU A 221 -6.70 -15.17 -1.62
CA GLU A 221 -7.58 -15.98 -2.45
C GLU A 221 -8.62 -15.10 -3.17
N GLY A 222 -8.75 -15.27 -4.48
CA GLY A 222 -9.64 -14.48 -5.33
C GLY A 222 -9.07 -13.13 -5.80
N TYR A 223 -7.86 -12.75 -5.36
CA TYR A 223 -7.20 -11.50 -5.78
C TYR A 223 -6.06 -11.72 -6.77
N LEU A 224 -5.68 -12.97 -7.04
CA LEU A 224 -4.62 -13.32 -7.98
C LEU A 224 -5.22 -13.53 -9.37
N MET A 225 -5.20 -12.48 -10.19
CA MET A 225 -5.93 -12.42 -11.46
C MET A 225 -5.46 -13.45 -12.48
N PRO A 226 -6.37 -14.24 -13.10
CA PRO A 226 -6.03 -15.13 -14.21
C PRO A 226 -5.62 -14.32 -15.44
N ALA A 227 -4.44 -14.61 -15.97
CA ALA A 227 -3.90 -14.04 -17.22
C ALA A 227 -2.58 -14.72 -17.58
N THR A 228 -1.97 -14.27 -18.68
CA THR A 228 -0.60 -14.65 -19.05
C THR A 228 0.38 -13.60 -18.52
N TYR A 229 1.40 -14.05 -17.81
CA TYR A 229 2.41 -13.22 -17.17
C TYR A 229 3.81 -13.68 -17.54
N ASP A 230 4.73 -12.74 -17.72
CA ASP A 230 6.15 -13.03 -17.83
C ASP A 230 6.82 -12.85 -16.47
N PHE A 231 7.41 -13.92 -15.96
CA PHE A 231 8.19 -13.95 -14.73
C PHE A 231 9.64 -14.25 -15.02
N TYR A 232 10.48 -14.13 -14.01
CA TYR A 232 11.83 -14.70 -14.03
C TYR A 232 11.89 -15.95 -13.16
N THR A 233 12.71 -16.91 -13.56
CA THR A 233 13.02 -18.05 -12.69
C THR A 233 13.72 -17.59 -11.42
N ASN A 234 13.44 -18.22 -10.28
CA ASN A 234 13.94 -17.83 -8.95
C ASN A 234 13.62 -16.37 -8.57
N HIS A 235 12.44 -15.90 -8.97
CA HIS A 235 11.98 -14.56 -8.63
C HIS A 235 11.70 -14.41 -7.13
N ASP A 236 11.84 -13.18 -6.61
CA ASP A 236 11.39 -12.86 -5.25
C ASP A 236 9.86 -13.09 -5.19
N PRO A 237 9.36 -13.91 -4.26
CA PRO A 237 7.94 -14.26 -4.19
C PRO A 237 7.05 -13.03 -3.97
N VAL A 238 7.53 -12.00 -3.26
CA VAL A 238 6.78 -10.75 -3.06
C VAL A 238 6.49 -10.07 -4.39
N TYR A 239 7.49 -10.01 -5.30
CA TYR A 239 7.29 -9.43 -6.63
C TYR A 239 6.37 -10.25 -7.51
N ALA A 240 6.51 -11.59 -7.46
CA ALA A 240 5.64 -12.46 -8.23
C ALA A 240 4.17 -12.25 -7.84
N ILE A 241 3.87 -12.23 -6.56
CA ILE A 241 2.52 -11.98 -6.04
C ILE A 241 2.06 -10.55 -6.36
N ASN A 242 2.93 -9.56 -6.14
CA ASN A 242 2.58 -8.16 -6.42
C ASN A 242 2.18 -7.94 -7.88
N LYS A 243 2.83 -8.62 -8.83
CA LYS A 243 2.48 -8.53 -10.25
C LYS A 243 1.04 -8.99 -10.52
N LEU A 244 0.59 -10.05 -9.88
CA LEU A 244 -0.78 -10.56 -9.97
C LEU A 244 -1.78 -9.57 -9.36
N LEU A 245 -1.44 -9.00 -8.19
CA LEU A 245 -2.27 -8.01 -7.48
C LEU A 245 -2.39 -6.69 -8.25
N VAL A 246 -1.31 -6.21 -8.89
CA VAL A 246 -1.33 -5.03 -9.77
C VAL A 246 -2.29 -5.25 -10.93
N HIS A 247 -2.26 -6.43 -11.53
CA HIS A 247 -3.20 -6.75 -12.61
C HIS A 247 -4.64 -6.75 -12.09
N PHE A 248 -4.93 -7.38 -10.97
CA PHE A 248 -6.25 -7.34 -10.33
C PHE A 248 -6.71 -5.89 -10.11
N ASP A 249 -5.86 -5.06 -9.52
CA ASP A 249 -6.15 -3.64 -9.26
C ASP A 249 -6.54 -2.89 -10.56
N SER A 250 -5.83 -3.18 -11.64
CA SER A 250 -6.08 -2.56 -12.96
C SER A 250 -7.42 -2.99 -13.58
N GLN A 251 -7.91 -4.19 -13.27
CA GLN A 251 -9.19 -4.72 -13.76
C GLN A 251 -10.39 -4.25 -12.92
N VAL A 252 -10.19 -4.00 -11.63
CA VAL A 252 -11.21 -3.46 -10.72
C VAL A 252 -11.34 -1.94 -10.93
N LYS A 253 -11.97 -1.55 -12.06
CA LYS A 253 -12.15 -0.16 -12.46
C LYS A 253 -13.04 0.63 -11.52
N ASP A 254 -12.97 1.95 -11.60
CA ASP A 254 -13.72 2.88 -10.74
C ASP A 254 -15.24 2.64 -10.78
N ASP A 255 -15.81 2.35 -11.95
CA ASP A 255 -17.22 2.04 -12.09
C ASP A 255 -17.65 0.79 -11.29
N PHE A 256 -16.76 -0.23 -11.27
CA PHE A 256 -17.01 -1.43 -10.48
C PHE A 256 -16.84 -1.13 -8.98
N ARG A 257 -15.81 -0.40 -8.58
CA ARG A 257 -15.61 0.04 -7.19
C ARG A 257 -16.81 0.83 -6.67
N LYS A 258 -17.37 1.72 -7.51
CA LYS A 258 -18.56 2.48 -7.18
C LYS A 258 -19.78 1.56 -6.96
N LYS A 259 -19.99 0.58 -7.84
CA LYS A 259 -21.07 -0.40 -7.68
C LYS A 259 -20.91 -1.24 -6.41
N VAL A 260 -19.68 -1.62 -6.06
CA VAL A 260 -19.36 -2.30 -4.79
C VAL A 260 -19.74 -1.42 -3.61
N ALA A 261 -19.34 -0.14 -3.62
CA ALA A 261 -19.66 0.79 -2.54
C ALA A 261 -21.16 1.08 -2.37
N GLU A 262 -21.96 0.93 -3.44
CA GLU A 262 -23.42 1.07 -3.45
C GLU A 262 -24.14 -0.24 -3.09
N SER A 263 -23.44 -1.38 -2.97
CA SER A 263 -24.02 -2.69 -2.68
C SER A 263 -24.07 -2.99 -1.18
N ASP A 264 -24.88 -3.98 -0.80
CA ASP A 264 -24.93 -4.52 0.57
C ASP A 264 -23.74 -5.45 0.90
N TYR A 265 -22.83 -5.68 -0.06
CA TYR A 265 -21.72 -6.61 0.04
C TYR A 265 -20.38 -5.90 -0.07
N THR A 266 -19.42 -6.34 0.68
CA THR A 266 -17.99 -5.94 0.52
C THR A 266 -17.42 -6.53 -0.78
N LEU A 267 -16.33 -5.96 -1.29
CA LEU A 267 -15.61 -6.52 -2.44
C LEU A 267 -15.25 -8.00 -2.22
N ARG A 268 -14.81 -8.35 -1.01
CA ARG A 268 -14.46 -9.74 -0.66
C ARG A 268 -15.66 -10.69 -0.77
N GLU A 269 -16.82 -10.29 -0.26
CA GLU A 269 -18.05 -11.08 -0.37
C GLU A 269 -18.51 -11.23 -1.82
N ILE A 270 -18.37 -10.16 -2.63
CA ILE A 270 -18.69 -10.22 -4.08
C ILE A 270 -17.74 -11.20 -4.77
N LEU A 271 -16.44 -11.15 -4.49
CA LEU A 271 -15.46 -12.10 -5.04
C LEU A 271 -15.75 -13.53 -4.57
N THR A 272 -16.15 -13.69 -3.30
CA THR A 272 -16.53 -15.01 -2.77
C THR A 272 -17.73 -15.56 -3.53
N ILE A 273 -18.79 -14.78 -3.71
CA ILE A 273 -19.97 -15.19 -4.51
C ILE A 273 -19.56 -15.51 -5.95
N ALA A 274 -18.72 -14.67 -6.57
CA ALA A 274 -18.24 -14.88 -7.93
C ALA A 274 -17.45 -16.19 -8.06
N SER A 275 -16.59 -16.51 -7.08
CA SER A 275 -15.82 -17.75 -7.06
C SER A 275 -16.69 -19.00 -6.90
N LEU A 276 -17.78 -18.91 -6.13
CA LEU A 276 -18.77 -19.98 -6.01
C LEU A 276 -19.46 -20.22 -7.35
N ILE A 277 -19.88 -19.15 -8.03
CA ILE A 277 -20.52 -19.23 -9.34
C ILE A 277 -19.56 -19.82 -10.39
N GLU A 278 -18.32 -19.34 -10.41
CA GLU A 278 -17.29 -19.80 -11.34
C GLU A 278 -17.00 -21.30 -11.21
N ARG A 279 -17.08 -21.84 -9.98
CA ARG A 279 -16.82 -23.25 -9.70
C ARG A 279 -18.05 -24.14 -9.92
N GLU A 280 -19.25 -23.58 -9.94
CA GLU A 280 -20.49 -24.32 -10.18
C GLU A 280 -20.81 -24.46 -11.68
N THR A 281 -20.40 -23.49 -12.51
CA THR A 281 -20.74 -23.49 -13.92
C THR A 281 -19.73 -22.76 -14.78
N THR A 282 -19.61 -23.24 -16.03
CA THR A 282 -18.91 -22.54 -17.12
C THR A 282 -19.90 -21.97 -18.15
N GLY A 283 -21.21 -22.10 -17.90
CA GLY A 283 -22.28 -21.88 -18.86
C GLY A 283 -23.05 -20.56 -18.72
N GLU A 284 -24.21 -20.54 -19.37
CA GLU A 284 -25.09 -19.36 -19.42
C GLU A 284 -25.97 -19.19 -18.17
N ASP A 285 -25.97 -20.15 -17.26
CA ASP A 285 -26.80 -20.24 -16.06
C ASP A 285 -26.19 -19.51 -14.84
N ARG A 286 -25.10 -18.76 -15.03
CA ARG A 286 -24.42 -17.95 -13.98
C ARG A 286 -25.40 -17.03 -13.23
N THR A 287 -26.34 -16.42 -13.96
CA THR A 287 -27.34 -15.52 -13.36
C THR A 287 -28.31 -16.29 -12.45
N ASP A 288 -28.72 -17.48 -12.85
CA ASP A 288 -29.64 -18.32 -12.07
C ASP A 288 -28.97 -18.84 -10.80
N ILE A 289 -27.71 -19.29 -10.92
CA ILE A 289 -26.88 -19.71 -9.76
C ILE A 289 -26.69 -18.54 -8.81
N SER A 290 -26.37 -17.35 -9.32
CA SER A 290 -26.27 -16.14 -8.52
C SER A 290 -27.57 -15.86 -7.77
N ALA A 291 -28.72 -15.96 -8.45
CA ALA A 291 -30.02 -15.75 -7.82
C ALA A 291 -30.30 -16.78 -6.71
N VAL A 292 -29.91 -18.04 -6.90
CA VAL A 292 -30.06 -19.10 -5.88
C VAL A 292 -29.18 -18.77 -4.66
N ILE A 293 -27.92 -18.39 -4.86
CA ILE A 293 -27.00 -18.02 -3.77
C ILE A 293 -27.58 -16.85 -2.98
N HIS A 294 -27.96 -15.77 -3.65
CA HIS A 294 -28.54 -14.59 -3.01
C HIS A 294 -29.83 -14.90 -2.26
N ASN A 295 -30.69 -15.75 -2.83
CA ASN A 295 -31.94 -16.16 -2.18
C ASN A 295 -31.66 -16.96 -0.90
N ARG A 296 -30.67 -17.86 -0.91
CA ARG A 296 -30.27 -18.64 0.29
C ARG A 296 -29.67 -17.75 1.37
N LEU A 297 -28.91 -16.71 0.98
CA LEU A 297 -28.34 -15.73 1.92
C LEU A 297 -29.39 -14.81 2.54
N LYS A 298 -30.32 -14.30 1.70
CA LYS A 298 -31.34 -13.33 2.14
C LYS A 298 -32.50 -13.93 2.91
N ASN A 299 -32.79 -15.24 2.72
CA ASN A 299 -33.90 -15.92 3.35
C ASN A 299 -33.44 -17.08 4.24
N PRO A 300 -32.78 -16.78 5.37
CA PRO A 300 -32.16 -17.80 6.21
C PRO A 300 -33.14 -18.73 6.90
N ASP A 301 -34.44 -18.40 6.90
CA ASP A 301 -35.49 -19.21 7.51
C ASP A 301 -36.24 -20.12 6.50
N ALA A 302 -35.97 -19.94 5.19
CA ALA A 302 -36.58 -20.70 4.12
C ALA A 302 -35.64 -21.74 3.52
N GLY A 303 -36.22 -22.83 2.96
CA GLY A 303 -35.48 -23.83 2.19
C GLY A 303 -34.29 -24.44 2.92
N THR A 304 -33.08 -24.04 2.54
CA THR A 304 -31.82 -24.55 3.11
C THR A 304 -31.43 -23.93 4.46
N LYS A 305 -32.30 -23.08 5.03
CA LYS A 305 -32.08 -22.45 6.34
C LYS A 305 -30.79 -21.64 6.45
N GLY A 306 -30.37 -21.00 5.35
CA GLY A 306 -29.17 -20.18 5.25
C GLY A 306 -27.88 -20.96 4.96
N PHE A 307 -27.98 -22.28 4.76
CA PHE A 307 -26.86 -23.07 4.25
C PHE A 307 -26.80 -22.96 2.73
N LEU A 308 -25.64 -22.65 2.16
CA LEU A 308 -25.49 -22.54 0.70
C LEU A 308 -25.52 -23.91 0.02
N GLN A 309 -24.98 -24.95 0.67
CA GLN A 309 -24.97 -26.33 0.18
C GLN A 309 -24.40 -26.43 -1.24
N ILE A 310 -23.19 -25.91 -1.43
CA ILE A 310 -22.48 -25.83 -2.70
C ILE A 310 -21.36 -26.88 -2.69
N ASP A 311 -21.41 -27.85 -3.59
CA ASP A 311 -20.43 -28.95 -3.66
C ASP A 311 -19.03 -28.46 -4.02
N ALA A 312 -18.89 -27.37 -4.78
CA ALA A 312 -17.61 -26.76 -5.08
C ALA A 312 -16.80 -26.36 -3.83
N THR A 313 -17.47 -26.05 -2.72
CA THR A 313 -16.78 -25.79 -1.44
C THR A 313 -16.18 -27.05 -0.82
N LEU A 314 -16.80 -28.21 -1.01
CA LEU A 314 -16.24 -29.50 -0.60
C LEU A 314 -15.05 -29.90 -1.47
N VAL A 315 -15.15 -29.68 -2.80
CA VAL A 315 -14.00 -29.86 -3.72
C VAL A 315 -12.81 -29.00 -3.27
N TYR A 316 -13.05 -27.74 -2.88
CA TYR A 316 -12.00 -26.86 -2.37
C TYR A 316 -11.34 -27.39 -1.09
N ILE A 317 -12.14 -27.86 -0.12
CA ILE A 317 -11.65 -28.44 1.15
C ILE A 317 -10.83 -29.70 0.89
N ASN A 318 -11.25 -30.54 -0.08
CA ASN A 318 -10.65 -31.82 -0.42
C ASN A 318 -9.42 -31.69 -1.36
N GLY A 319 -8.96 -30.47 -1.62
CA GLY A 319 -7.81 -30.24 -2.49
C GLY A 319 -8.07 -30.57 -3.96
N GLY A 320 -9.29 -30.35 -4.44
CA GLY A 320 -9.69 -30.53 -5.83
C GLY A 320 -10.27 -31.91 -6.17
N LYS A 321 -10.47 -32.79 -5.17
CA LYS A 321 -11.07 -34.11 -5.38
C LYS A 321 -12.60 -34.01 -5.38
N GLU A 322 -13.23 -34.86 -6.19
CA GLU A 322 -14.70 -35.02 -6.20
C GLU A 322 -15.21 -35.32 -4.78
N PRO A 323 -16.25 -34.62 -4.33
CA PRO A 323 -16.75 -34.78 -2.98
C PRO A 323 -17.57 -36.07 -2.85
N THR A 324 -17.50 -36.67 -1.66
CA THR A 324 -18.31 -37.80 -1.25
C THR A 324 -19.38 -37.33 -0.26
N GLU A 325 -20.37 -38.19 0.04
CA GLU A 325 -21.37 -37.92 1.07
C GLU A 325 -20.74 -37.68 2.46
N ALA A 326 -19.63 -38.36 2.77
CA ALA A 326 -18.92 -38.20 4.02
C ALA A 326 -18.28 -36.82 4.15
N ASP A 327 -17.91 -36.19 3.07
CA ASP A 327 -17.26 -34.88 3.05
C ASP A 327 -18.19 -33.74 3.51
N ARG A 328 -19.53 -33.94 3.42
CA ARG A 328 -20.51 -33.00 3.94
C ARG A 328 -20.44 -32.80 5.46
N SER A 329 -19.78 -33.72 6.18
CA SER A 329 -19.56 -33.66 7.62
C SER A 329 -18.16 -33.18 8.03
N ILE A 330 -17.31 -32.77 7.09
CA ILE A 330 -15.99 -32.19 7.40
C ILE A 330 -16.16 -30.87 8.15
N ASP A 331 -15.59 -30.77 9.32
CA ASP A 331 -15.56 -29.54 10.11
C ASP A 331 -14.57 -28.54 9.51
N SER A 332 -15.09 -27.66 8.67
CA SER A 332 -14.32 -26.58 8.01
C SER A 332 -15.21 -25.37 7.82
N PRO A 333 -14.72 -24.16 8.07
CA PRO A 333 -15.47 -22.93 7.84
C PRO A 333 -15.84 -22.72 6.35
N TYR A 334 -15.22 -23.43 5.45
CA TYR A 334 -15.56 -23.45 4.02
C TYR A 334 -16.72 -24.42 3.71
N ASN A 335 -17.10 -25.32 4.63
CA ASN A 335 -18.15 -26.29 4.39
C ASN A 335 -19.54 -25.64 4.46
N THR A 336 -20.09 -25.30 3.32
CA THR A 336 -21.42 -24.66 3.20
C THR A 336 -22.60 -25.57 3.49
N TYR A 337 -22.37 -26.85 3.81
CA TYR A 337 -23.37 -27.78 4.37
C TYR A 337 -23.42 -27.71 5.89
N MET A 338 -22.33 -27.30 6.56
CA MET A 338 -22.23 -27.23 8.02
C MET A 338 -22.29 -25.80 8.55
N TYR A 339 -21.82 -24.82 7.77
CA TYR A 339 -21.75 -23.42 8.16
C TYR A 339 -22.67 -22.58 7.26
N LYS A 340 -23.43 -21.68 7.91
CA LYS A 340 -24.34 -20.76 7.22
C LYS A 340 -23.57 -19.57 6.62
N GLY A 341 -24.13 -19.03 5.54
CA GLY A 341 -23.56 -17.85 4.89
C GLY A 341 -22.43 -18.17 3.93
N LEU A 342 -21.63 -17.15 3.62
CA LEU A 342 -20.48 -17.27 2.72
C LEU A 342 -19.28 -17.91 3.41
N PRO A 343 -18.46 -18.68 2.68
CA PRO A 343 -17.16 -19.11 3.19
C PRO A 343 -16.26 -17.91 3.48
N PRO A 344 -15.19 -18.10 4.30
CA PRO A 344 -14.36 -16.99 4.77
C PRO A 344 -13.62 -16.23 3.65
N THR A 345 -13.32 -16.91 2.56
CA THR A 345 -12.64 -16.36 1.38
C THR A 345 -13.28 -16.87 0.10
N PRO A 346 -12.99 -16.30 -1.07
CA PRO A 346 -13.16 -16.95 -2.35
C PRO A 346 -12.56 -18.37 -2.36
N ILE A 347 -12.96 -19.20 -3.31
CA ILE A 347 -12.47 -20.58 -3.50
C ILE A 347 -11.80 -20.77 -4.87
N ALA A 348 -11.68 -19.67 -5.64
CA ALA A 348 -11.02 -19.62 -6.95
C ALA A 348 -10.46 -18.23 -7.21
#